data_0d91ea0c2e64c1e5dae658938338d589
#
_entry.id   0d91ea0c2e64c1e5dae658938338d589
#
_cell.length_a   1.000
_cell.length_b   1.000
_cell.length_c   1.000
_cell.angle_alpha   90.00
_cell.angle_beta   90.00
_cell.angle_gamma   90.00
#
_symmetry.space_group_name_H-M   'P 1'
#
loop_
_entity.id
_entity.type
_entity.pdbx_description
1 polymer ?
#
loop_
_entity_poly.entity_id
_entity_poly.type
_entity_poly.pdbx_seq_one_letter_code
_entity_poly.pdbx_strand_id
1 'polypeptide(L)'
;MPTATRAPLTLLAVAVTVLAWASAFIGIRAVGEDLSPGALALGRLAVGTVVLGALLAPRGWTPPTAAEWRLLVVCGVGWFGIYNLALNAAEQHLDAGTTAMLVNIGPVLIAVFAGLLLGEGFPRWLVVGLGVAFCGVLLIGLATRDAGADLAGVVLCVVAAVTYAAGVVAQKPLLRRLPPLQVTFTACAMGAVCCLPWAGALVEDLGSAPASSIAGVVYLGAVPTALAFSTWAYALSRTDAGRLGATTYLVPPIVVLLGWWLLDEVPPALAVVGGVVCLAGVAVSRRRGRVRPPVAVPQEAGSAV
;
A
#
# COMPACT_ATOMS: atom_id res chain seq x y z
N MET A 1 -9.31 15.23 26.94
CA MET A 1 -9.84 13.90 26.66
C MET A 1 -10.53 13.90 25.30
N PRO A 2 -10.01 13.24 24.29
CA PRO A 2 -10.77 12.41 23.35
C PRO A 2 -9.90 11.35 22.66
N THR A 3 -9.33 10.37 23.36
CA THR A 3 -8.44 9.36 22.76
C THR A 3 -9.13 8.01 22.50
N ALA A 4 -10.23 7.72 23.15
CA ALA A 4 -10.91 6.44 23.06
C ALA A 4 -11.71 6.23 21.75
N THR A 5 -12.27 7.28 21.16
CA THR A 5 -13.10 7.21 19.94
C THR A 5 -12.30 7.15 18.64
N ARG A 6 -10.99 7.45 18.64
CA ARG A 6 -10.16 7.48 17.43
C ARG A 6 -9.54 6.14 17.03
N ALA A 7 -9.35 5.24 17.99
CA ALA A 7 -8.78 3.92 17.73
C ALA A 7 -9.65 3.03 16.81
N PRO A 8 -10.98 2.93 17.00
CA PRO A 8 -11.82 2.11 16.12
C PRO A 8 -11.88 2.64 14.69
N LEU A 9 -11.89 3.97 14.49
CA LEU A 9 -11.88 4.57 13.15
C LEU A 9 -10.58 4.29 12.41
N THR A 10 -9.43 4.29 13.10
CA THR A 10 -8.14 3.95 12.49
C THR A 10 -8.10 2.48 12.09
N LEU A 11 -8.63 1.58 12.92
CA LEU A 11 -8.72 0.15 12.59
C LEU A 11 -9.66 -0.09 11.40
N LEU A 12 -10.81 0.58 11.37
CA LEU A 12 -11.73 0.53 10.23
C LEU A 12 -11.04 1.02 8.94
N ALA A 13 -10.32 2.14 8.99
CA ALA A 13 -9.59 2.67 7.85
C ALA A 13 -8.54 1.68 7.34
N VAL A 14 -7.80 1.00 8.24
CA VAL A 14 -6.85 -0.05 7.87
C VAL A 14 -7.57 -1.24 7.24
N ALA A 15 -8.68 -1.69 7.80
CA ALA A 15 -9.45 -2.81 7.24
C ALA A 15 -9.97 -2.49 5.83
N VAL A 16 -10.55 -1.31 5.63
CA VAL A 16 -11.01 -0.83 4.30
C VAL A 16 -9.84 -0.79 3.32
N THR A 17 -8.71 -0.24 3.71
CA THR A 17 -7.51 -0.18 2.86
C THR A 17 -7.07 -1.58 2.42
N VAL A 18 -6.90 -2.49 3.37
CA VAL A 18 -6.40 -3.85 3.11
C VAL A 18 -7.34 -4.63 2.21
N LEU A 19 -8.65 -4.57 2.47
CA LEU A 19 -9.66 -5.24 1.65
C LEU A 19 -9.71 -4.66 0.23
N ALA A 20 -9.71 -3.33 0.10
CA ALA A 20 -9.74 -2.67 -1.19
C ALA A 20 -8.46 -2.92 -2.00
N TRP A 21 -7.29 -2.97 -1.36
CA TRP A 21 -6.06 -3.31 -2.07
C TRP A 21 -5.99 -4.80 -2.44
N ALA A 22 -6.48 -5.70 -1.60
CA ALA A 22 -6.58 -7.11 -1.96
C ALA A 22 -7.49 -7.33 -3.19
N SER A 23 -8.64 -6.66 -3.22
CA SER A 23 -9.55 -6.74 -4.38
C SER A 23 -8.97 -6.12 -5.66
N ALA A 24 -7.98 -5.20 -5.54
CA ALA A 24 -7.32 -4.61 -6.70
C ALA A 24 -6.59 -5.65 -7.55
N PHE A 25 -5.91 -6.64 -6.94
CA PHE A 25 -5.21 -7.71 -7.68
C PHE A 25 -6.18 -8.50 -8.57
N ILE A 26 -7.35 -8.87 -8.03
CA ILE A 26 -8.40 -9.55 -8.82
C ILE A 26 -8.93 -8.63 -9.93
N GLY A 27 -9.16 -7.35 -9.60
CA GLY A 27 -9.65 -6.37 -10.57
C GLY A 27 -8.64 -6.07 -11.69
N ILE A 28 -7.34 -5.94 -11.38
CA ILE A 28 -6.29 -5.72 -12.39
C ILE A 28 -6.21 -6.92 -13.32
N ARG A 29 -6.24 -8.15 -12.79
CA ARG A 29 -6.24 -9.37 -13.58
C ARG A 29 -7.45 -9.45 -14.53
N ALA A 30 -8.66 -9.15 -14.01
CA ALA A 30 -9.89 -9.18 -14.80
C ALA A 30 -9.94 -8.16 -15.94
N VAL A 31 -9.29 -7.00 -15.76
CA VAL A 31 -9.26 -5.90 -16.75
C VAL A 31 -8.01 -5.95 -17.63
N GLY A 32 -6.95 -6.61 -17.16
CA GLY A 32 -5.64 -6.66 -17.82
C GLY A 32 -5.61 -7.41 -19.16
N GLU A 33 -6.66 -8.18 -19.48
CA GLU A 33 -6.82 -8.81 -20.79
C GLU A 33 -7.27 -7.82 -21.87
N ASP A 34 -7.99 -6.75 -21.47
CA ASP A 34 -8.59 -5.77 -22.38
C ASP A 34 -7.83 -4.44 -22.39
N LEU A 35 -7.04 -4.12 -21.35
CA LEU A 35 -6.30 -2.88 -21.25
C LEU A 35 -4.81 -3.10 -21.05
N SER A 36 -4.00 -2.36 -21.79
CA SER A 36 -2.54 -2.32 -21.58
C SER A 36 -2.20 -1.76 -20.18
N PRO A 37 -1.08 -2.18 -19.56
CA PRO A 37 -0.70 -1.77 -18.20
C PRO A 37 -0.69 -0.26 -17.98
N GLY A 38 -0.20 0.49 -18.97
CA GLY A 38 -0.14 1.93 -18.91
C GLY A 38 -1.50 2.61 -19.05
N ALA A 39 -2.36 2.11 -19.95
CA ALA A 39 -3.74 2.56 -20.10
C ALA A 39 -4.53 2.32 -18.81
N LEU A 40 -4.40 1.14 -18.23
CA LEU A 40 -5.05 0.80 -16.96
C LEU A 40 -4.55 1.70 -15.83
N ALA A 41 -3.23 1.97 -15.73
CA ALA A 41 -2.68 2.87 -14.75
C ALA A 41 -3.25 4.30 -14.89
N LEU A 42 -3.25 4.84 -16.13
CA LEU A 42 -3.82 6.16 -16.40
C LEU A 42 -5.32 6.21 -16.10
N GLY A 43 -6.08 5.23 -16.57
CA GLY A 43 -7.54 5.18 -16.39
C GLY A 43 -7.94 5.18 -14.91
N ARG A 44 -7.36 4.28 -14.10
CA ARG A 44 -7.65 4.22 -12.66
C ARG A 44 -7.21 5.48 -11.90
N LEU A 45 -6.06 6.07 -12.28
CA LEU A 45 -5.57 7.30 -11.64
C LEU A 45 -6.39 8.51 -12.06
N ALA A 46 -6.88 8.58 -13.31
CA ALA A 46 -7.79 9.64 -13.77
C ALA A 46 -9.11 9.59 -13.00
N VAL A 47 -9.75 8.43 -12.90
CA VAL A 47 -10.97 8.25 -12.10
C VAL A 47 -10.71 8.59 -10.64
N GLY A 48 -9.61 8.07 -10.05
CA GLY A 48 -9.22 8.38 -8.68
C GLY A 48 -9.04 9.88 -8.45
N THR A 49 -8.40 10.58 -9.38
CA THR A 49 -8.19 12.04 -9.32
C THR A 49 -9.51 12.80 -9.34
N VAL A 50 -10.43 12.40 -10.23
CA VAL A 50 -11.77 13.02 -10.32
C VAL A 50 -12.54 12.83 -9.01
N VAL A 51 -12.59 11.60 -8.49
CA VAL A 51 -13.29 11.29 -7.23
C VAL A 51 -12.68 12.05 -6.05
N LEU A 52 -11.35 12.03 -5.91
CA LEU A 52 -10.64 12.74 -4.84
C LEU A 52 -10.79 14.27 -4.98
N GLY A 53 -10.75 14.79 -6.21
CA GLY A 53 -10.97 16.21 -6.49
C GLY A 53 -12.37 16.66 -6.11
N ALA A 54 -13.40 15.89 -6.47
CA ALA A 54 -14.79 16.16 -6.07
C ALA A 54 -14.96 16.16 -4.54
N LEU A 55 -14.30 15.23 -3.83
CA LEU A 55 -14.30 15.18 -2.37
C LEU A 55 -13.51 16.34 -1.74
N LEU A 56 -12.47 16.82 -2.40
CA LEU A 56 -11.64 17.93 -1.90
C LEU A 56 -12.24 19.30 -2.17
N ALA A 57 -12.98 19.47 -3.27
CA ALA A 57 -13.52 20.75 -3.72
C ALA A 57 -14.25 21.57 -2.63
N PRO A 58 -15.11 20.95 -1.77
CA PRO A 58 -15.76 21.69 -0.68
C PRO A 58 -14.86 21.91 0.55
N ARG A 59 -13.62 21.39 0.53
CA ARG A 59 -12.68 21.45 1.66
C ARG A 59 -11.54 22.39 1.31
N GLY A 60 -11.20 23.33 2.18
CA GLY A 60 -10.14 24.30 1.92
C GLY A 60 -8.82 23.68 1.46
N TRP A 61 -8.02 24.45 0.73
CA TRP A 61 -6.69 24.07 0.24
C TRP A 61 -5.59 24.65 1.14
N THR A 62 -4.67 23.82 1.59
CA THR A 62 -3.48 24.24 2.33
C THR A 62 -2.27 24.26 1.38
N PRO A 63 -1.71 25.44 1.01
CA PRO A 63 -0.61 25.50 0.05
C PRO A 63 0.61 24.71 0.55
N PRO A 64 1.15 23.73 -0.21
CA PRO A 64 2.36 23.04 0.14
C PRO A 64 3.58 23.95 0.04
N THR A 65 4.54 23.78 0.95
CA THR A 65 5.86 24.41 0.86
C THR A 65 6.72 23.77 -0.24
N ALA A 66 7.83 24.41 -0.64
CA ALA A 66 8.74 23.84 -1.63
C ALA A 66 9.31 22.46 -1.21
N ALA A 67 9.55 22.27 0.09
CA ALA A 67 10.01 20.97 0.61
C ALA A 67 8.90 19.91 0.51
N GLU A 68 7.66 20.28 0.83
CA GLU A 68 6.51 19.37 0.70
C GLU A 68 6.20 19.00 -0.75
N TRP A 69 6.39 19.93 -1.70
CA TRP A 69 6.26 19.65 -3.12
C TRP A 69 7.24 18.54 -3.58
N ARG A 70 8.50 18.56 -3.09
CA ARG A 70 9.47 17.48 -3.38
C ARG A 70 8.98 16.13 -2.90
N LEU A 71 8.43 16.08 -1.69
CA LEU A 71 7.88 14.85 -1.11
C LEU A 71 6.61 14.41 -1.85
N LEU A 72 5.75 15.34 -2.27
CA LEU A 72 4.58 15.07 -3.10
C LEU A 72 4.97 14.49 -4.47
N VAL A 73 6.07 14.98 -5.09
CA VAL A 73 6.60 14.40 -6.33
C VAL A 73 7.06 12.96 -6.10
N VAL A 74 7.81 12.69 -5.05
CA VAL A 74 8.24 11.31 -4.71
C VAL A 74 7.03 10.41 -4.48
N CYS A 75 6.03 10.88 -3.75
CA CYS A 75 4.81 10.13 -3.50
C CYS A 75 3.99 9.95 -4.80
N GLY A 76 3.75 11.03 -5.56
CA GLY A 76 2.88 11.01 -6.74
C GLY A 76 3.51 10.27 -7.92
N VAL A 77 4.73 10.64 -8.32
CA VAL A 77 5.42 9.99 -9.45
C VAL A 77 5.87 8.58 -9.06
N GLY A 78 6.48 8.42 -7.87
CA GLY A 78 6.98 7.12 -7.42
C GLY A 78 5.87 6.13 -7.13
N TRP A 79 5.02 6.45 -6.14
CA TRP A 79 4.03 5.47 -5.66
C TRP A 79 2.75 5.44 -6.50
N PHE A 80 2.22 6.59 -6.94
CA PHE A 80 1.01 6.57 -7.77
C PHE A 80 1.32 6.31 -9.24
N GLY A 81 2.40 6.86 -9.81
CA GLY A 81 2.79 6.64 -11.21
C GLY A 81 3.55 5.32 -11.42
N ILE A 82 4.84 5.30 -11.10
CA ILE A 82 5.75 4.18 -11.41
C ILE A 82 5.28 2.87 -10.77
N TYR A 83 4.83 2.90 -9.52
CA TYR A 83 4.29 1.71 -8.85
C TYR A 83 3.13 1.09 -9.63
N ASN A 84 2.12 1.89 -10.04
CA ASN A 84 0.97 1.33 -10.76
C ASN A 84 1.36 0.81 -12.14
N LEU A 85 2.25 1.49 -12.87
CA LEU A 85 2.79 1.00 -14.14
C LEU A 85 3.52 -0.33 -13.96
N ALA A 86 4.42 -0.39 -12.97
CA ALA A 86 5.22 -1.58 -12.71
C ALA A 86 4.36 -2.75 -12.21
N LEU A 87 3.39 -2.50 -11.31
CA LEU A 87 2.49 -3.52 -10.81
C LEU A 87 1.60 -4.10 -11.91
N ASN A 88 0.93 -3.25 -12.69
CA ASN A 88 0.06 -3.69 -13.77
C ASN A 88 0.85 -4.47 -14.85
N ALA A 89 2.09 -4.04 -15.15
CA ALA A 89 2.95 -4.74 -16.09
C ALA A 89 3.45 -6.08 -15.49
N ALA A 90 3.75 -6.15 -14.20
CA ALA A 90 4.18 -7.39 -13.54
C ALA A 90 3.09 -8.47 -13.61
N GLU A 91 1.82 -8.11 -13.48
CA GLU A 91 0.68 -9.05 -13.57
C GLU A 91 0.44 -9.61 -14.97
N GLN A 92 1.09 -9.07 -16.01
CA GLN A 92 1.15 -9.69 -17.33
C GLN A 92 2.22 -10.78 -17.46
N HIS A 93 3.21 -10.77 -16.56
CA HIS A 93 4.32 -11.73 -16.55
C HIS A 93 4.19 -12.78 -15.44
N LEU A 94 3.42 -12.48 -14.38
CA LEU A 94 3.29 -13.30 -13.18
C LEU A 94 1.83 -13.41 -12.78
N ASP A 95 1.46 -14.51 -12.11
CA ASP A 95 0.15 -14.63 -11.47
C ASP A 95 -0.03 -13.63 -10.32
N ALA A 96 -1.29 -13.34 -9.98
CA ALA A 96 -1.63 -12.36 -8.94
C ALA A 96 -1.05 -12.72 -7.55
N GLY A 97 -1.00 -14.01 -7.21
CA GLY A 97 -0.44 -14.49 -5.96
C GLY A 97 1.07 -14.23 -5.85
N THR A 98 1.83 -14.59 -6.90
CA THR A 98 3.27 -14.35 -6.99
C THR A 98 3.59 -12.85 -7.01
N THR A 99 2.83 -12.06 -7.77
CA THR A 99 2.97 -10.59 -7.81
C THR A 99 2.71 -9.97 -6.43
N ALA A 100 1.62 -10.34 -5.76
CA ALA A 100 1.30 -9.89 -4.41
C ALA A 100 2.40 -10.26 -3.41
N MET A 101 2.99 -11.47 -3.52
CA MET A 101 4.09 -11.90 -2.68
C MET A 101 5.35 -11.04 -2.86
N LEU A 102 5.79 -10.86 -4.11
CA LEU A 102 7.02 -10.12 -4.40
C LEU A 102 6.90 -8.65 -3.99
N VAL A 103 5.77 -8.01 -4.27
CA VAL A 103 5.50 -6.62 -3.85
C VAL A 103 5.46 -6.49 -2.32
N ASN A 104 5.11 -7.56 -1.61
CA ASN A 104 5.10 -7.57 -0.14
C ASN A 104 6.49 -7.60 0.53
N ILE A 105 7.60 -7.47 -0.21
CA ILE A 105 8.87 -7.00 0.36
C ILE A 105 8.76 -5.51 0.79
N GLY A 106 7.82 -4.76 0.24
CA GLY A 106 7.56 -3.35 0.52
C GLY A 106 7.43 -3.02 2.01
N PRO A 107 6.64 -3.72 2.83
CA PRO A 107 6.55 -3.48 4.27
C PRO A 107 7.89 -3.57 5.01
N VAL A 108 8.79 -4.47 4.60
CA VAL A 108 10.16 -4.52 5.15
C VAL A 108 10.93 -3.26 4.78
N LEU A 109 10.85 -2.85 3.51
CA LEU A 109 11.48 -1.62 3.04
C LEU A 109 10.90 -0.38 3.73
N ILE A 110 9.58 -0.31 3.94
CA ILE A 110 8.93 0.76 4.70
C ILE A 110 9.49 0.82 6.13
N ALA A 111 9.59 -0.32 6.82
CA ALA A 111 10.11 -0.36 8.18
C ALA A 111 11.58 0.09 8.24
N VAL A 112 12.41 -0.35 7.28
CA VAL A 112 13.81 0.06 7.16
C VAL A 112 13.92 1.56 6.87
N PHE A 113 13.22 2.07 5.86
CA PHE A 113 13.26 3.47 5.49
C PHE A 113 12.67 4.38 6.58
N ALA A 114 11.57 3.96 7.22
CA ALA A 114 10.98 4.72 8.33
C ALA A 114 11.89 4.73 9.55
N GLY A 115 12.53 3.60 9.87
CA GLY A 115 13.51 3.52 10.95
C GLY A 115 14.71 4.44 10.74
N LEU A 116 15.25 4.50 9.50
CA LEU A 116 16.43 5.28 9.15
C LEU A 116 16.11 6.78 8.90
N LEU A 117 15.03 7.07 8.16
CA LEU A 117 14.74 8.42 7.65
C LEU A 117 13.74 9.20 8.51
N LEU A 118 12.82 8.52 9.21
CA LEU A 118 11.82 9.16 10.05
C LEU A 118 12.12 9.04 11.55
N GLY A 119 13.17 8.29 11.93
CA GLY A 119 13.53 8.08 13.33
C GLY A 119 12.53 7.21 14.10
N GLU A 120 11.72 6.38 13.42
CA GLU A 120 10.76 5.47 14.08
C GLU A 120 11.46 4.32 14.84
N GLY A 121 12.76 4.09 14.53
CA GLY A 121 13.55 3.02 15.11
C GLY A 121 13.10 1.62 14.69
N PHE A 122 13.65 0.61 15.37
CA PHE A 122 13.38 -0.81 15.05
C PHE A 122 12.86 -1.54 16.30
N PRO A 123 11.60 -1.33 16.73
CA PRO A 123 11.03 -2.07 17.85
C PRO A 123 11.11 -3.58 17.63
N ARG A 124 11.66 -4.33 18.58
CA ARG A 124 11.91 -5.78 18.44
C ARG A 124 10.70 -6.57 17.94
N TRP A 125 9.52 -6.27 18.45
CA TRP A 125 8.29 -6.95 18.06
C TRP A 125 7.84 -6.60 16.63
N LEU A 126 8.14 -5.41 16.13
CA LEU A 126 7.96 -5.05 14.73
C LEU A 126 8.86 -5.91 13.85
N VAL A 127 10.17 -5.98 14.14
CA VAL A 127 11.14 -6.76 13.35
C VAL A 127 10.78 -8.24 13.34
N VAL A 128 10.48 -8.82 14.52
CA VAL A 128 10.07 -10.24 14.62
C VAL A 128 8.76 -10.48 13.86
N GLY A 129 7.77 -9.61 14.03
CA GLY A 129 6.49 -9.73 13.34
C GLY A 129 6.59 -9.61 11.83
N LEU A 130 7.42 -8.69 11.32
CA LEU A 130 7.72 -8.55 9.89
C LEU A 130 8.38 -9.82 9.34
N GLY A 131 9.39 -10.37 10.05
CA GLY A 131 10.06 -11.60 9.66
C GLY A 131 9.10 -12.80 9.58
N VAL A 132 8.25 -12.99 10.60
CA VAL A 132 7.24 -14.06 10.62
C VAL A 132 6.22 -13.87 9.48
N ALA A 133 5.69 -12.66 9.29
CA ALA A 133 4.74 -12.39 8.23
C ALA A 133 5.35 -12.59 6.84
N PHE A 134 6.61 -12.18 6.64
CA PHE A 134 7.34 -12.40 5.40
C PHE A 134 7.55 -13.90 5.10
N CYS A 135 7.87 -14.72 6.11
CA CYS A 135 7.90 -16.18 5.94
C CYS A 135 6.54 -16.74 5.49
N GLY A 136 5.44 -16.23 6.03
CA GLY A 136 4.09 -16.60 5.59
C GLY A 136 3.83 -16.25 4.11
N VAL A 137 4.26 -15.06 3.68
CA VAL A 137 4.16 -14.63 2.27
C VAL A 137 5.00 -15.52 1.36
N LEU A 138 6.22 -15.90 1.78
CA LEU A 138 7.06 -16.85 1.03
C LEU A 138 6.37 -18.21 0.87
N LEU A 139 5.70 -18.72 1.93
CA LEU A 139 4.95 -19.99 1.85
C LEU A 139 3.79 -19.89 0.86
N ILE A 140 3.03 -18.77 0.85
CA ILE A 140 1.97 -18.55 -0.13
C ILE A 140 2.54 -18.59 -1.55
N GLY A 141 3.60 -17.84 -1.81
CA GLY A 141 4.18 -17.78 -3.14
C GLY A 141 4.82 -19.10 -3.61
N LEU A 142 5.42 -19.87 -2.71
CA LEU A 142 5.91 -21.22 -3.05
C LEU A 142 4.75 -22.16 -3.41
N ALA A 143 3.58 -21.96 -2.78
CA ALA A 143 2.39 -22.77 -3.02
C ALA A 143 1.67 -22.42 -4.33
N THR A 144 1.75 -21.15 -4.77
CA THR A 144 1.02 -20.62 -5.93
C THR A 144 1.94 -20.42 -7.15
N ARG A 145 3.22 -20.78 -7.05
CA ARG A 145 4.23 -20.59 -8.08
C ARG A 145 3.94 -21.50 -9.27
N ASP A 146 3.61 -20.92 -10.41
CA ASP A 146 3.73 -21.59 -11.70
C ASP A 146 5.21 -21.71 -12.11
N ALA A 147 5.55 -22.81 -12.77
CA ALA A 147 6.94 -23.20 -13.09
C ALA A 147 7.54 -22.35 -14.24
N GLY A 148 7.54 -21.02 -14.14
CA GLY A 148 8.00 -20.14 -15.20
C GLY A 148 8.07 -18.66 -14.85
N ALA A 149 8.42 -18.30 -13.59
CA ALA A 149 8.55 -16.89 -13.20
C ALA A 149 9.49 -16.14 -14.18
N ASP A 150 8.92 -15.18 -14.93
CA ASP A 150 9.66 -14.31 -15.82
C ASP A 150 10.47 -13.29 -15.02
N LEU A 151 11.77 -13.18 -15.31
CA LEU A 151 12.68 -12.23 -14.67
C LEU A 151 12.17 -10.77 -14.80
N ALA A 152 11.54 -10.44 -15.93
CA ALA A 152 10.97 -9.10 -16.13
C ALA A 152 9.87 -8.80 -15.10
N GLY A 153 8.96 -9.74 -14.84
CA GLY A 153 7.93 -9.63 -13.81
C GLY A 153 8.52 -9.44 -12.42
N VAL A 154 9.57 -10.21 -12.08
CA VAL A 154 10.27 -10.07 -10.78
C VAL A 154 10.89 -8.68 -10.62
N VAL A 155 11.58 -8.17 -11.63
CA VAL A 155 12.18 -6.82 -11.61
C VAL A 155 11.09 -5.76 -11.45
N LEU A 156 9.98 -5.87 -12.16
CA LEU A 156 8.85 -4.94 -12.06
C LEU A 156 8.24 -4.95 -10.64
N CYS A 157 8.11 -6.11 -10.00
CA CYS A 157 7.66 -6.23 -8.60
C CYS A 157 8.64 -5.55 -7.63
N VAL A 158 9.96 -5.68 -7.85
CA VAL A 158 10.98 -5.00 -7.02
C VAL A 158 10.87 -3.48 -7.19
N VAL A 159 10.74 -2.99 -8.43
CA VAL A 159 10.52 -1.55 -8.71
C VAL A 159 9.25 -1.06 -8.00
N ALA A 160 8.16 -1.80 -8.10
CA ALA A 160 6.92 -1.49 -7.40
C ALA A 160 7.12 -1.43 -5.88
N ALA A 161 7.76 -2.44 -5.27
CA ALA A 161 8.00 -2.48 -3.83
C ALA A 161 8.86 -1.29 -3.33
N VAL A 162 9.92 -0.94 -4.05
CA VAL A 162 10.81 0.18 -3.70
C VAL A 162 10.07 1.52 -3.81
N THR A 163 9.35 1.75 -4.91
CA THR A 163 8.60 2.99 -5.13
C THR A 163 7.44 3.14 -4.16
N TYR A 164 6.76 2.05 -3.82
CA TYR A 164 5.77 2.00 -2.74
C TYR A 164 6.38 2.41 -1.41
N ALA A 165 7.47 1.79 -0.99
CA ALA A 165 8.12 2.09 0.28
C ALA A 165 8.62 3.54 0.35
N ALA A 166 9.26 4.05 -0.70
CA ALA A 166 9.70 5.43 -0.80
C ALA A 166 8.50 6.41 -0.71
N GLY A 167 7.40 6.10 -1.41
CA GLY A 167 6.19 6.90 -1.39
C GLY A 167 5.53 6.98 -0.01
N VAL A 168 5.42 5.86 0.71
CA VAL A 168 4.88 5.83 2.09
C VAL A 168 5.73 6.67 3.04
N VAL A 169 7.05 6.52 2.96
CA VAL A 169 7.98 7.27 3.82
C VAL A 169 7.96 8.76 3.49
N ALA A 170 7.86 9.13 2.20
CA ALA A 170 7.69 10.53 1.79
C ALA A 170 6.32 11.10 2.19
N GLN A 171 5.26 10.29 2.21
CA GLN A 171 3.92 10.72 2.59
C GLN A 171 3.82 11.05 4.10
N LYS A 172 4.52 10.31 4.96
CA LYS A 172 4.41 10.45 6.41
C LYS A 172 4.65 11.87 6.93
N PRO A 173 5.74 12.58 6.57
CA PRO A 173 5.96 13.96 7.02
C PRO A 173 4.93 14.96 6.45
N LEU A 174 4.41 14.74 5.24
CA LEU A 174 3.36 15.58 4.66
C LEU A 174 2.10 15.62 5.53
N LEU A 175 1.73 14.48 6.10
CA LEU A 175 0.54 14.32 6.94
C LEU A 175 0.64 14.99 8.32
N ARG A 176 1.78 15.61 8.65
CA ARG A 176 1.92 16.43 9.86
C ARG A 176 1.20 17.78 9.71
N ARG A 177 1.13 18.33 8.52
CA ARG A 177 0.57 19.64 8.22
C ARG A 177 -0.56 19.61 7.19
N LEU A 178 -0.39 18.84 6.14
CA LEU A 178 -1.37 18.76 5.05
C LEU A 178 -2.50 17.77 5.38
N PRO A 179 -3.76 18.11 5.01
CA PRO A 179 -4.87 17.17 5.15
C PRO A 179 -4.63 15.88 4.34
N PRO A 180 -4.95 14.68 4.89
CA PRO A 180 -4.72 13.41 4.20
C PRO A 180 -5.37 13.34 2.81
N LEU A 181 -6.59 13.84 2.67
CA LEU A 181 -7.30 13.88 1.38
C LEU A 181 -6.57 14.73 0.34
N GLN A 182 -6.03 15.89 0.74
CA GLN A 182 -5.27 16.77 -0.15
C GLN A 182 -3.97 16.11 -0.61
N VAL A 183 -3.24 15.45 0.30
CA VAL A 183 -2.01 14.72 -0.03
C VAL A 183 -2.32 13.60 -1.02
N THR A 184 -3.37 12.81 -0.77
CA THR A 184 -3.79 11.73 -1.66
C THR A 184 -4.22 12.24 -3.04
N PHE A 185 -5.04 13.29 -3.08
CA PHE A 185 -5.46 13.93 -4.34
C PHE A 185 -4.26 14.41 -5.16
N THR A 186 -3.36 15.19 -4.52
CA THR A 186 -2.20 15.75 -5.23
C THR A 186 -1.28 14.66 -5.75
N ALA A 187 -1.01 13.63 -4.94
CA ALA A 187 -0.18 12.51 -5.35
C ALA A 187 -0.83 11.69 -6.48
N CYS A 188 -2.15 11.45 -6.42
CA CYS A 188 -2.90 10.76 -7.46
C CYS A 188 -2.89 11.54 -8.77
N ALA A 189 -3.12 12.86 -8.73
CA ALA A 189 -3.07 13.72 -9.90
C ALA A 189 -1.68 13.75 -10.54
N MET A 190 -0.61 13.83 -9.74
CA MET A 190 0.77 13.75 -10.25
C MET A 190 1.06 12.39 -10.89
N GLY A 191 0.57 11.29 -10.30
CA GLY A 191 0.66 9.96 -10.88
C GLY A 191 -0.08 9.86 -12.21
N ALA A 192 -1.28 10.43 -12.31
CA ALA A 192 -2.04 10.51 -13.56
C ALA A 192 -1.28 11.31 -14.64
N VAL A 193 -0.69 12.45 -14.28
CA VAL A 193 0.16 13.23 -15.20
C VAL A 193 1.38 12.42 -15.66
N CYS A 194 2.02 11.66 -14.77
CA CYS A 194 3.12 10.76 -15.11
C CYS A 194 2.70 9.69 -16.13
N CYS A 195 1.45 9.25 -16.08
CA CYS A 195 0.89 8.23 -16.98
C CYS A 195 0.28 8.80 -18.26
N LEU A 196 0.27 10.11 -18.50
CA LEU A 196 -0.27 10.74 -19.73
C LEU A 196 0.32 10.22 -21.04
N PRO A 197 1.59 9.77 -21.15
CA PRO A 197 2.09 9.14 -22.37
C PRO A 197 1.26 7.96 -22.88
N TRP A 198 0.48 7.30 -22.02
CA TRP A 198 -0.42 6.21 -22.39
C TRP A 198 -1.86 6.66 -22.71
N ALA A 199 -2.11 7.97 -22.87
CA ALA A 199 -3.46 8.47 -23.15
C ALA A 199 -4.01 7.96 -24.47
N GLY A 200 -3.18 7.84 -25.52
CA GLY A 200 -3.57 7.26 -26.81
C GLY A 200 -4.01 5.80 -26.65
N ALA A 201 -3.18 4.99 -25.97
CA ALA A 201 -3.52 3.60 -25.67
C ALA A 201 -4.80 3.47 -24.83
N LEU A 202 -5.01 4.36 -23.84
CA LEU A 202 -6.24 4.35 -23.05
C LEU A 202 -7.49 4.58 -23.92
N VAL A 203 -7.43 5.53 -24.86
CA VAL A 203 -8.57 5.80 -25.76
C VAL A 203 -8.82 4.61 -26.69
N GLU A 204 -7.78 4.01 -27.23
CA GLU A 204 -7.87 2.84 -28.10
C GLU A 204 -8.42 1.61 -27.34
N ASP A 205 -7.84 1.28 -26.20
CA ASP A 205 -8.25 0.15 -25.36
C ASP A 205 -9.71 0.31 -24.89
N LEU A 206 -10.13 1.49 -24.42
CA LEU A 206 -11.51 1.77 -24.00
C LEU A 206 -12.50 1.72 -25.17
N GLY A 207 -12.05 1.99 -26.40
CA GLY A 207 -12.90 1.93 -27.61
C GLY A 207 -13.28 0.50 -27.99
N SER A 208 -12.46 -0.49 -27.62
CA SER A 208 -12.68 -1.91 -27.91
C SER A 208 -13.08 -2.75 -26.68
N ALA A 209 -12.83 -2.22 -25.47
CA ALA A 209 -13.09 -2.94 -24.23
C ALA A 209 -14.59 -3.16 -23.96
N PRO A 210 -14.98 -4.32 -23.40
CA PRO A 210 -16.34 -4.55 -22.95
C PRO A 210 -16.72 -3.64 -21.77
N ALA A 211 -18.01 -3.41 -21.59
CA ALA A 211 -18.53 -2.56 -20.49
C ALA A 211 -18.08 -3.03 -19.09
N SER A 212 -17.86 -4.33 -18.90
CA SER A 212 -17.32 -4.91 -17.67
C SER A 212 -15.93 -4.37 -17.34
N SER A 213 -15.04 -4.25 -18.34
CA SER A 213 -13.66 -3.77 -18.15
C SER A 213 -13.63 -2.28 -17.93
N ILE A 214 -14.52 -1.52 -18.59
CA ILE A 214 -14.71 -0.08 -18.29
C ILE A 214 -15.18 0.10 -16.84
N ALA A 215 -16.17 -0.68 -16.39
CA ALA A 215 -16.63 -0.68 -15.02
C ALA A 215 -15.52 -1.08 -14.04
N GLY A 216 -14.66 -2.03 -14.42
CA GLY A 216 -13.47 -2.45 -13.68
C GLY A 216 -12.47 -1.29 -13.50
N VAL A 217 -12.18 -0.51 -14.54
CA VAL A 217 -11.32 0.68 -14.45
C VAL A 217 -11.92 1.71 -13.49
N VAL A 218 -13.23 1.98 -13.57
CA VAL A 218 -13.92 2.89 -12.66
C VAL A 218 -13.85 2.39 -11.22
N TYR A 219 -14.10 1.09 -11.01
CA TYR A 219 -13.95 0.46 -9.69
C TYR A 219 -12.53 0.60 -9.14
N LEU A 220 -11.49 0.27 -9.94
CA LEU A 220 -10.09 0.38 -9.54
C LEU A 220 -9.68 1.81 -9.21
N GLY A 221 -10.24 2.78 -9.90
CA GLY A 221 -10.03 4.20 -9.61
C GLY A 221 -10.76 4.68 -8.35
N ALA A 222 -12.03 4.32 -8.19
CA ALA A 222 -12.84 4.80 -7.07
C ALA A 222 -12.52 4.08 -5.75
N VAL A 223 -12.39 2.75 -5.75
CA VAL A 223 -12.26 1.96 -4.52
C VAL A 223 -10.79 1.70 -4.16
N PRO A 224 -9.98 0.93 -4.90
CA PRO A 224 -8.59 0.71 -4.53
C PRO A 224 -7.71 1.97 -4.62
N THR A 225 -8.06 2.96 -5.46
CA THR A 225 -7.30 4.19 -5.55
C THR A 225 -7.86 5.29 -4.64
N ALA A 226 -9.01 5.86 -4.91
CA ALA A 226 -9.48 7.02 -4.14
C ALA A 226 -9.79 6.67 -2.69
N LEU A 227 -10.63 5.66 -2.44
CA LEU A 227 -11.02 5.28 -1.08
C LEU A 227 -9.85 4.69 -0.29
N ALA A 228 -9.16 3.68 -0.82
CA ALA A 228 -8.12 2.97 -0.09
C ALA A 228 -6.92 3.86 0.24
N PHE A 229 -6.42 4.67 -0.70
CA PHE A 229 -5.33 5.59 -0.41
C PHE A 229 -5.74 6.72 0.55
N SER A 230 -7.01 7.14 0.55
CA SER A 230 -7.51 8.12 1.53
C SER A 230 -7.57 7.52 2.94
N THR A 231 -8.08 6.30 3.08
CA THR A 231 -8.12 5.59 4.37
C THR A 231 -6.73 5.21 4.86
N TRP A 232 -5.83 4.84 3.95
CA TRP A 232 -4.40 4.66 4.24
C TRP A 232 -3.76 5.94 4.78
N ALA A 233 -3.89 7.07 4.08
CA ALA A 233 -3.31 8.34 4.49
C ALA A 233 -3.88 8.80 5.86
N TYR A 234 -5.18 8.57 6.10
CA TYR A 234 -5.81 8.79 7.39
C TYR A 234 -5.17 7.93 8.49
N ALA A 235 -4.97 6.64 8.26
CA ALA A 235 -4.33 5.74 9.20
C ALA A 235 -2.84 6.11 9.41
N LEU A 236 -2.12 6.43 8.34
CA LEU A 236 -0.71 6.81 8.36
C LEU A 236 -0.47 8.10 9.16
N SER A 237 -1.41 9.05 9.12
CA SER A 237 -1.32 10.28 9.93
C SER A 237 -1.39 10.01 11.44
N ARG A 238 -1.81 8.80 11.86
CA ARG A 238 -2.07 8.42 13.27
C ARG A 238 -1.25 7.24 13.77
N THR A 239 -0.46 6.61 12.90
CA THR A 239 0.29 5.38 13.20
C THR A 239 1.70 5.50 12.62
N ASP A 240 2.68 4.82 13.23
CA ASP A 240 4.03 4.72 12.67
C ASP A 240 3.98 4.03 11.30
N ALA A 241 4.81 4.48 10.36
CA ALA A 241 4.83 3.97 9.00
C ALA A 241 5.19 2.47 8.95
N GLY A 242 6.19 2.05 9.72
CA GLY A 242 6.58 0.64 9.83
C GLY A 242 5.47 -0.26 10.37
N ARG A 243 4.73 0.19 11.41
CA ARG A 243 3.61 -0.57 11.98
C ARG A 243 2.41 -0.63 11.04
N LEU A 244 2.13 0.46 10.34
CA LEU A 244 1.05 0.47 9.36
C LEU A 244 1.42 -0.41 8.15
N GLY A 245 2.66 -0.30 7.64
CA GLY A 245 3.18 -1.15 6.58
C GLY A 245 3.04 -2.63 6.89
N ALA A 246 3.35 -3.06 8.12
CA ALA A 246 3.17 -4.46 8.53
C ALA A 246 1.72 -4.97 8.38
N THR A 247 0.71 -4.10 8.33
CA THR A 247 -0.69 -4.54 8.14
C THR A 247 -0.98 -4.99 6.72
N THR A 248 -0.18 -4.57 5.73
CA THR A 248 -0.36 -4.97 4.33
C THR A 248 0.03 -6.43 4.06
N TYR A 249 0.72 -7.09 4.99
CA TYR A 249 0.87 -8.56 4.94
C TYR A 249 -0.45 -9.34 5.08
N LEU A 250 -1.55 -8.66 5.41
CA LEU A 250 -2.89 -9.25 5.33
C LEU A 250 -3.41 -9.35 3.88
N VAL A 251 -2.81 -8.60 2.94
CA VAL A 251 -3.27 -8.57 1.54
C VAL A 251 -3.13 -9.93 0.86
N PRO A 252 -1.95 -10.60 0.82
CA PRO A 252 -1.81 -11.87 0.13
C PRO A 252 -2.80 -12.97 0.58
N PRO A 253 -2.99 -13.23 1.90
CA PRO A 253 -4.00 -14.21 2.31
C PRO A 253 -5.41 -13.87 1.85
N ILE A 254 -5.77 -12.58 1.79
CA ILE A 254 -7.08 -12.14 1.31
C ILE A 254 -7.18 -12.30 -0.21
N VAL A 255 -6.09 -12.02 -0.97
CA VAL A 255 -6.05 -12.27 -2.42
C VAL A 255 -6.29 -13.75 -2.73
N VAL A 256 -5.63 -14.65 -1.99
CA VAL A 256 -5.84 -16.11 -2.13
C VAL A 256 -7.29 -16.50 -1.84
N LEU A 257 -7.89 -15.94 -0.79
CA LEU A 257 -9.30 -16.22 -0.46
C LEU A 257 -10.27 -15.65 -1.50
N LEU A 258 -10.00 -14.46 -2.03
CA LEU A 258 -10.80 -13.85 -3.09
C LEU A 258 -10.67 -14.62 -4.42
N GLY A 259 -9.47 -15.09 -4.77
CA GLY A 259 -9.23 -15.93 -5.92
C GLY A 259 -10.04 -17.23 -5.83
N TRP A 260 -10.04 -17.87 -4.67
CA TRP A 260 -10.85 -19.05 -4.43
C TRP A 260 -12.36 -18.76 -4.59
N TRP A 261 -12.86 -17.69 -4.01
CA TRP A 261 -14.29 -17.40 -4.01
C TRP A 261 -14.80 -16.83 -5.33
N LEU A 262 -14.02 -16.00 -6.04
CA LEU A 262 -14.44 -15.30 -7.25
C LEU A 262 -14.00 -15.98 -8.55
N LEU A 263 -12.94 -16.79 -8.47
CA LEU A 263 -12.33 -17.44 -9.64
C LEU A 263 -12.40 -18.98 -9.55
N ASP A 264 -13.07 -19.54 -8.51
CA ASP A 264 -13.12 -20.98 -8.21
C ASP A 264 -11.74 -21.66 -8.08
N GLU A 265 -10.70 -20.87 -7.75
CA GLU A 265 -9.33 -21.36 -7.57
C GLU A 265 -9.19 -21.94 -6.14
N VAL A 266 -9.15 -23.26 -5.98
CA VAL A 266 -8.94 -23.89 -4.67
C VAL A 266 -7.52 -23.65 -4.18
N PRO A 267 -7.32 -22.94 -3.02
CA PRO A 267 -5.98 -22.65 -2.54
C PRO A 267 -5.26 -23.92 -2.11
N PRO A 268 -3.99 -24.11 -2.49
CA PRO A 268 -3.16 -25.19 -1.96
C PRO A 268 -3.05 -25.12 -0.43
N ALA A 269 -2.98 -26.27 0.23
CA ALA A 269 -2.88 -26.32 1.69
C ALA A 269 -1.71 -25.49 2.26
N LEU A 270 -0.57 -25.45 1.54
CA LEU A 270 0.58 -24.64 1.91
C LEU A 270 0.28 -23.13 1.86
N ALA A 271 -0.57 -22.67 0.93
CA ALA A 271 -1.01 -21.27 0.88
C ALA A 271 -1.88 -20.90 2.09
N VAL A 272 -2.74 -21.82 2.54
CA VAL A 272 -3.54 -21.64 3.77
C VAL A 272 -2.63 -21.53 5.00
N VAL A 273 -1.63 -22.41 5.13
CA VAL A 273 -0.63 -22.36 6.21
C VAL A 273 0.12 -21.02 6.16
N GLY A 274 0.57 -20.59 4.98
CA GLY A 274 1.23 -19.30 4.80
C GLY A 274 0.36 -18.12 5.23
N GLY A 275 -0.94 -18.14 4.93
CA GLY A 275 -1.92 -17.15 5.38
C GLY A 275 -2.02 -17.07 6.91
N VAL A 276 -2.09 -18.21 7.59
CA VAL A 276 -2.10 -18.27 9.08
C VAL A 276 -0.81 -17.69 9.66
N VAL A 277 0.35 -18.00 9.06
CA VAL A 277 1.65 -17.44 9.48
C VAL A 277 1.71 -15.94 9.27
N CYS A 278 1.18 -15.40 8.15
CA CYS A 278 1.06 -13.95 7.93
C CYS A 278 0.24 -13.28 9.04
N LEU A 279 -0.93 -13.83 9.37
CA LEU A 279 -1.80 -13.31 10.43
C LEU A 279 -1.09 -13.30 11.79
N ALA A 280 -0.38 -14.37 12.12
CA ALA A 280 0.43 -14.46 13.34
C ALA A 280 1.53 -13.39 13.37
N GLY A 281 2.25 -13.17 12.26
CA GLY A 281 3.27 -12.13 12.13
C GLY A 281 2.72 -10.73 12.35
N VAL A 282 1.57 -10.40 11.75
CA VAL A 282 0.89 -9.12 11.97
C VAL A 282 0.49 -8.94 13.44
N ALA A 283 -0.05 -9.98 14.07
CA ALA A 283 -0.40 -9.95 15.50
C ALA A 283 0.83 -9.70 16.39
N VAL A 284 1.96 -10.35 16.09
CA VAL A 284 3.23 -10.15 16.80
C VAL A 284 3.76 -8.73 16.62
N SER A 285 3.72 -8.17 15.40
CA SER A 285 4.23 -6.82 15.11
C SER A 285 3.49 -5.72 15.90
N ARG A 286 2.25 -5.98 16.31
CA ARG A 286 1.43 -5.06 17.09
C ARG A 286 1.70 -5.12 18.61
N ARG A 287 2.47 -6.09 19.11
CA ARG A 287 2.80 -6.17 20.54
C ARG A 287 3.59 -4.95 20.96
N ARG A 288 3.12 -4.27 22.02
CA ARG A 288 3.85 -3.17 22.66
C ARG A 288 5.00 -3.78 23.45
N GLY A 289 6.23 -3.39 23.16
CA GLY A 289 7.34 -3.65 24.08
C GLY A 289 7.04 -2.99 25.43
N ARG A 290 7.32 -3.68 26.55
CA ARG A 290 7.35 -3.01 27.85
C ARG A 290 8.37 -1.87 27.77
N VAL A 291 7.89 -0.63 27.85
CA VAL A 291 8.77 0.53 28.06
C VAL A 291 9.37 0.30 29.45
N ARG A 292 10.68 0.05 29.54
CA ARG A 292 11.36 0.13 30.81
C ARG A 292 11.19 1.58 31.29
N PRO A 293 10.67 1.80 32.52
CA PRO A 293 10.65 3.14 33.08
C PRO A 293 12.10 3.64 33.11
N PRO A 294 12.32 4.94 32.93
CA PRO A 294 13.66 5.54 33.08
C PRO A 294 14.21 5.11 34.43
N VAL A 295 15.44 4.63 34.45
CA VAL A 295 16.17 4.36 35.71
C VAL A 295 16.20 5.71 36.44
N ALA A 296 15.55 5.80 37.60
CA ALA A 296 15.62 6.98 38.46
C ALA A 296 17.10 7.20 38.79
N VAL A 297 17.65 8.32 38.30
CA VAL A 297 18.98 8.75 38.71
C VAL A 297 18.87 9.08 40.19
N PRO A 298 19.67 8.46 41.07
CA PRO A 298 19.67 8.83 42.47
C PRO A 298 19.96 10.33 42.58
N GLN A 299 19.07 11.12 43.19
CA GLN A 299 19.39 12.47 43.61
C GLN A 299 20.51 12.35 44.63
N GLU A 300 21.70 12.80 44.25
CA GLU A 300 22.76 13.02 45.21
C GLU A 300 22.22 13.94 46.31
N ALA A 301 22.15 13.40 47.53
CA ALA A 301 21.84 14.17 48.72
C ALA A 301 22.84 15.30 48.82
N GLY A 302 22.41 16.52 48.54
CA GLY A 302 23.20 17.70 48.72
C GLY A 302 23.68 17.75 50.17
N SER A 303 25.01 17.62 50.34
CA SER A 303 25.68 17.83 51.59
C SER A 303 25.46 19.28 51.99
N ALA A 304 24.66 19.48 53.04
CA ALA A 304 24.67 20.70 53.80
C ALA A 304 26.02 20.82 54.51
N VAL A 305 26.77 21.88 54.22
CA VAL A 305 27.73 22.52 55.12
C VAL A 305 27.51 24.02 54.99
#